data_5412a7a3e016340fdadedfd2ba21dbd7
#
_entry.id   5412a7a3e016340fdadedfd2ba21dbd7
#
_cell.length_a   1.000
_cell.length_b   1.000
_cell.length_c   1.000
_cell.angle_alpha   90.00
_cell.angle_beta   90.00
_cell.angle_gamma   90.00
#
_symmetry.space_group_name_H-M   'P 1'
#
loop_
_entity.id
_entity.type
_entity.pdbx_description
1 polymer ?
#
loop_
_entity_poly.entity_id
_entity_poly.type
_entity_poly.pdbx_seq_one_letter_code
_entity_poly.pdbx_strand_id
1 'polypeptide(L)'
;GSTDNDDAFAFLKPLSEGEQVIPWLITPEYGWYNEFRQCFEEMFQLQTFYSAAYPLGIKSCLFRLFYLLFYNEPSVKPKSRPQKSVLKTKQIISYITDHYSEPLSTEQMAKVCEFSESHFIKFFKSTIGITFTECLNSYRLSQASRLLLADVYEPIMDIARRCGFNSIPHFNRVFKKKYGITPSALRGTKSSPETADPSLS
;
A
#
# COMPACT_ATOMS: atom_id res chain seq x y z
N GLY A 1 -2.83 -29.89 -1.69
CA GLY A 1 -3.77 -28.89 -1.24
C GLY A 1 -3.21 -27.48 -1.39
N SER A 2 -3.06 -26.99 -2.64
CA SER A 2 -2.48 -25.64 -2.90
C SER A 2 -3.19 -24.96 -4.10
N THR A 3 -4.50 -25.10 -4.22
CA THR A 3 -5.25 -24.60 -5.39
C THR A 3 -6.30 -23.55 -5.09
N ASP A 4 -6.63 -23.27 -3.82
CA ASP A 4 -7.73 -22.35 -3.49
C ASP A 4 -7.33 -20.87 -3.38
N ASN A 5 -6.03 -20.54 -3.40
CA ASN A 5 -5.59 -19.16 -3.26
C ASN A 5 -5.40 -18.43 -4.61
N ASP A 6 -5.29 -19.15 -5.72
CA ASP A 6 -5.13 -18.57 -7.06
C ASP A 6 -6.47 -18.05 -7.63
N ASP A 7 -7.59 -18.68 -7.29
CA ASP A 7 -8.90 -18.31 -7.84
C ASP A 7 -9.43 -16.97 -7.30
N ALA A 8 -9.13 -16.63 -6.03
CA ALA A 8 -9.61 -15.40 -5.41
C ALA A 8 -9.05 -14.12 -6.07
N PHE A 9 -7.94 -14.21 -6.79
CA PHE A 9 -7.31 -13.10 -7.49
C PHE A 9 -7.33 -13.23 -9.02
N ALA A 10 -7.85 -14.32 -9.55
CA ALA A 10 -7.93 -14.56 -10.99
C ALA A 10 -8.71 -13.45 -11.73
N PHE A 11 -9.73 -12.87 -11.08
CA PHE A 11 -10.50 -11.73 -11.63
C PHE A 11 -9.68 -10.43 -11.71
N LEU A 12 -8.55 -10.30 -10.96
CA LEU A 12 -7.65 -9.14 -11.05
C LEU A 12 -6.63 -9.29 -12.18
N LYS A 13 -6.47 -10.49 -12.73
CA LYS A 13 -5.52 -10.76 -13.81
C LYS A 13 -5.76 -9.88 -15.04
N PRO A 14 -6.99 -9.71 -15.57
CA PRO A 14 -7.26 -8.84 -16.70
C PRO A 14 -6.87 -7.37 -16.44
N LEU A 15 -7.06 -6.87 -15.20
CA LEU A 15 -6.58 -5.54 -14.80
C LEU A 15 -5.06 -5.46 -14.80
N SER A 16 -4.42 -6.48 -14.25
CA SER A 16 -2.96 -6.51 -14.14
C SER A 16 -2.28 -6.63 -15.51
N GLU A 17 -2.94 -7.23 -16.46
CA GLU A 17 -2.48 -7.40 -17.85
C GLU A 17 -2.90 -6.23 -18.75
N GLY A 18 -3.70 -5.29 -18.23
CA GLY A 18 -4.20 -4.14 -18.99
C GLY A 18 -5.28 -4.51 -20.01
N GLU A 19 -5.90 -5.65 -19.84
CA GLU A 19 -6.98 -6.15 -20.70
C GLU A 19 -8.34 -5.55 -20.32
N GLN A 20 -8.47 -5.08 -19.07
CA GLN A 20 -9.63 -4.38 -18.56
C GLN A 20 -9.25 -2.97 -18.11
N VAL A 21 -10.05 -1.99 -18.49
CA VAL A 21 -9.85 -0.58 -18.15
C VAL A 21 -10.86 -0.19 -17.07
N ILE A 22 -10.36 0.31 -15.95
CA ILE A 22 -11.21 0.91 -14.91
C ILE A 22 -11.42 2.40 -15.27
N PRO A 23 -12.59 2.99 -15.00
CA PRO A 23 -12.76 4.43 -15.11
C PRO A 23 -11.69 5.18 -14.34
N TRP A 24 -11.01 6.12 -15.00
CA TRP A 24 -9.97 6.92 -14.35
C TRP A 24 -10.53 7.97 -13.39
N LEU A 25 -11.83 8.25 -13.50
CA LEU A 25 -12.58 9.18 -12.67
C LEU A 25 -13.96 8.60 -12.38
N ILE A 26 -14.29 8.48 -11.10
CA ILE A 26 -15.61 8.05 -10.63
C ILE A 26 -16.29 9.28 -10.04
N THR A 27 -17.39 9.69 -10.65
CA THR A 27 -18.15 10.89 -10.29
C THR A 27 -19.49 10.54 -9.63
N PRO A 28 -20.14 11.49 -8.93
CA PRO A 28 -21.47 11.28 -8.33
C PRO A 28 -22.58 10.89 -9.32
N GLU A 29 -22.34 11.00 -10.61
CA GLU A 29 -23.28 10.59 -11.67
C GLU A 29 -23.42 9.07 -11.78
N TYR A 30 -22.43 8.30 -11.27
CA TYR A 30 -22.52 6.86 -11.16
C TYR A 30 -23.46 6.48 -10.00
N GLY A 31 -24.51 5.68 -10.27
CA GLY A 31 -25.48 5.27 -9.26
C GLY A 31 -24.86 4.54 -8.05
N TRP A 32 -23.69 3.94 -8.24
CA TRP A 32 -22.91 3.23 -7.22
C TRP A 32 -21.80 4.10 -6.54
N TYR A 33 -21.74 5.39 -6.86
CA TYR A 33 -20.72 6.32 -6.32
C TYR A 33 -20.71 6.36 -4.80
N ASN A 34 -21.88 6.40 -4.16
CA ASN A 34 -21.95 6.49 -2.70
C ASN A 34 -21.40 5.25 -2.02
N GLU A 35 -21.66 4.06 -2.56
CA GLU A 35 -21.10 2.81 -2.03
C GLU A 35 -19.58 2.75 -2.23
N PHE A 36 -19.10 3.21 -3.39
CA PHE A 36 -17.67 3.31 -3.69
C PHE A 36 -16.96 4.27 -2.72
N ARG A 37 -17.53 5.47 -2.49
CA ARG A 37 -17.02 6.45 -1.54
C ARG A 37 -16.99 5.90 -0.12
N GLN A 38 -18.04 5.19 0.30
CA GLN A 38 -18.14 4.57 1.62
C GLN A 38 -16.99 3.58 1.87
N CYS A 39 -16.59 2.77 0.88
CA CYS A 39 -15.44 1.88 1.04
C CYS A 39 -14.15 2.63 1.37
N PHE A 40 -13.92 3.80 0.80
CA PHE A 40 -12.75 4.64 1.15
C PHE A 40 -12.88 5.22 2.56
N GLU A 41 -14.06 5.68 2.96
CA GLU A 41 -14.30 6.17 4.30
C GLU A 41 -14.07 5.07 5.35
N GLU A 42 -14.56 3.85 5.11
CA GLU A 42 -14.30 2.69 5.96
C GLU A 42 -12.81 2.35 6.04
N MET A 43 -12.09 2.35 4.91
CA MET A 43 -10.62 2.14 4.91
C MET A 43 -9.90 3.21 5.73
N PHE A 44 -10.34 4.47 5.65
CA PHE A 44 -9.76 5.56 6.43
C PHE A 44 -10.04 5.38 7.93
N GLN A 45 -11.24 5.00 8.31
CA GLN A 45 -11.62 4.69 9.71
C GLN A 45 -10.78 3.52 10.27
N LEU A 46 -10.67 2.44 9.51
CA LEU A 46 -9.83 1.29 9.89
C LEU A 46 -8.37 1.67 10.10
N GLN A 47 -7.85 2.64 9.36
CA GLN A 47 -6.48 3.13 9.52
C GLN A 47 -6.30 3.91 10.83
N THR A 48 -7.36 4.53 11.34
CA THR A 48 -7.34 5.31 12.58
C THR A 48 -7.38 4.41 13.82
N PHE A 49 -8.06 3.26 13.72
CA PHE A 49 -8.19 2.29 14.81
C PHE A 49 -7.36 1.04 14.52
N TYR A 50 -6.11 1.06 14.96
CA TYR A 50 -5.21 -0.09 14.80
C TYR A 50 -5.73 -1.30 15.60
N SER A 51 -6.38 -2.24 14.93
CA SER A 51 -6.73 -3.54 15.47
C SER A 51 -5.92 -4.66 14.80
N ALA A 52 -5.80 -5.80 15.44
CA ALA A 52 -5.18 -6.98 14.83
C ALA A 52 -5.90 -7.41 13.52
N ALA A 53 -7.19 -7.07 13.40
CA ALA A 53 -8.02 -7.34 12.22
C ALA A 53 -7.90 -6.28 11.10
N TYR A 54 -7.17 -5.17 11.33
CA TYR A 54 -6.99 -4.09 10.35
C TYR A 54 -6.67 -4.59 8.92
N PRO A 55 -5.69 -5.51 8.71
CA PRO A 55 -5.38 -5.96 7.36
C PRO A 55 -6.53 -6.70 6.68
N LEU A 56 -7.37 -7.40 7.46
CA LEU A 56 -8.55 -8.08 6.94
C LEU A 56 -9.63 -7.08 6.54
N GLY A 57 -9.87 -6.05 7.37
CA GLY A 57 -10.80 -4.97 7.07
C GLY A 57 -10.43 -4.23 5.78
N ILE A 58 -9.17 -3.86 5.59
CA ILE A 58 -8.70 -3.23 4.35
C ILE A 58 -8.91 -4.14 3.13
N LYS A 59 -8.60 -5.43 3.25
CA LYS A 59 -8.85 -6.40 2.16
C LYS A 59 -10.33 -6.48 1.81
N SER A 60 -11.21 -6.51 2.81
CA SER A 60 -12.67 -6.53 2.62
C SER A 60 -13.14 -5.30 1.82
N CYS A 61 -12.71 -4.10 2.22
CA CYS A 61 -13.05 -2.87 1.48
C CYS A 61 -12.51 -2.91 0.04
N LEU A 62 -11.27 -3.39 -0.17
CA LEU A 62 -10.69 -3.52 -1.51
C LEU A 62 -11.48 -4.50 -2.38
N PHE A 63 -11.86 -5.67 -1.86
CA PHE A 63 -12.69 -6.63 -2.60
C PHE A 63 -14.05 -6.03 -2.95
N ARG A 64 -14.67 -5.27 -2.04
CA ARG A 64 -15.92 -4.57 -2.31
C ARG A 64 -15.76 -3.49 -3.39
N LEU A 65 -14.67 -2.72 -3.37
CA LEU A 65 -14.34 -1.76 -4.43
C LEU A 65 -14.22 -2.43 -5.80
N PHE A 66 -13.49 -3.54 -5.88
CA PHE A 66 -13.37 -4.31 -7.12
C PHE A 66 -14.71 -4.89 -7.56
N TYR A 67 -15.51 -5.44 -6.63
CA TYR A 67 -16.85 -5.91 -6.93
C TYR A 67 -17.71 -4.81 -7.55
N LEU A 68 -17.74 -3.61 -6.96
CA LEU A 68 -18.52 -2.48 -7.49
C LEU A 68 -18.05 -2.09 -8.89
N LEU A 69 -16.74 -2.04 -9.11
CA LEU A 69 -16.16 -1.72 -10.43
C LEU A 69 -16.52 -2.78 -11.49
N PHE A 70 -16.39 -4.06 -11.17
CA PHE A 70 -16.66 -5.14 -12.12
C PHE A 70 -18.15 -5.35 -12.35
N TYR A 71 -18.96 -5.19 -11.32
CA TYR A 71 -20.42 -5.38 -11.43
C TYR A 71 -21.08 -4.28 -12.25
N ASN A 72 -20.64 -3.04 -12.08
CA ASN A 72 -21.24 -1.89 -12.74
C ASN A 72 -20.60 -1.56 -14.11
N GLU A 73 -19.34 -1.96 -14.31
CA GLU A 73 -18.59 -1.73 -15.55
C GLU A 73 -18.07 -3.05 -16.15
N PRO A 74 -18.94 -4.01 -16.48
CA PRO A 74 -18.53 -5.38 -16.80
C PRO A 74 -17.73 -5.54 -18.10
N SER A 75 -17.58 -4.51 -18.93
CA SER A 75 -16.88 -4.66 -20.20
C SER A 75 -16.49 -3.34 -20.85
N VAL A 76 -15.38 -2.77 -20.42
CA VAL A 76 -14.63 -1.95 -21.36
C VAL A 76 -13.67 -2.87 -22.10
N LYS A 77 -14.03 -3.29 -23.32
CA LYS A 77 -13.10 -4.04 -24.18
C LYS A 77 -11.80 -3.25 -24.28
N PRO A 78 -10.65 -3.84 -24.00
CA PRO A 78 -9.38 -3.15 -24.11
C PRO A 78 -9.19 -2.72 -25.57
N LYS A 79 -9.17 -1.42 -25.81
CA LYS A 79 -8.92 -0.87 -27.17
C LYS A 79 -7.45 -0.84 -27.56
N SER A 80 -6.52 -1.25 -26.69
CA SER A 80 -5.08 -1.21 -27.02
C SER A 80 -4.25 -2.07 -26.07
N ARG A 81 -3.06 -2.46 -26.56
CA ARG A 81 -1.95 -3.01 -25.73
C ARG A 81 -1.74 -2.12 -24.49
N PRO A 82 -1.35 -2.72 -23.34
CA PRO A 82 -1.08 -1.94 -22.14
C PRO A 82 -0.19 -0.74 -22.49
N GLN A 83 -0.66 0.46 -22.15
CA GLN A 83 0.11 1.67 -22.45
C GLN A 83 1.51 1.52 -21.86
N LYS A 84 2.52 1.99 -22.60
CA LYS A 84 3.93 1.96 -22.14
C LYS A 84 4.09 2.49 -20.71
N SER A 85 3.26 3.44 -20.31
CA SER A 85 3.17 3.98 -18.94
C SER A 85 2.81 2.92 -17.89
N VAL A 86 1.86 2.03 -18.17
CA VAL A 86 1.46 0.95 -17.24
C VAL A 86 2.61 -0.03 -17.03
N LEU A 87 3.29 -0.44 -18.10
CA LEU A 87 4.43 -1.34 -18.01
C LEU A 87 5.59 -0.69 -17.22
N LYS A 88 5.88 0.59 -17.46
CA LYS A 88 6.91 1.33 -16.72
C LYS A 88 6.53 1.48 -15.26
N THR A 89 5.26 1.75 -14.94
CA THR A 89 4.79 1.82 -13.55
C THR A 89 4.94 0.48 -12.84
N LYS A 90 4.56 -0.63 -13.47
CA LYS A 90 4.78 -1.98 -12.92
C LYS A 90 6.26 -2.23 -12.63
N GLN A 91 7.14 -1.90 -13.58
CA GLN A 91 8.59 -2.04 -13.42
C GLN A 91 9.11 -1.25 -12.22
N ILE A 92 8.65 0.00 -12.03
CA ILE A 92 9.04 0.85 -10.91
C ILE A 92 8.57 0.25 -9.59
N ILE A 93 7.31 -0.16 -9.49
CA ILE A 93 6.75 -0.73 -8.25
C ILE A 93 7.45 -2.04 -7.90
N SER A 94 7.65 -2.95 -8.86
CA SER A 94 8.41 -4.19 -8.63
C SER A 94 9.81 -3.87 -8.11
N TYR A 95 10.52 -2.95 -8.75
CA TYR A 95 11.87 -2.57 -8.32
C TYR A 95 11.90 -2.01 -6.89
N ILE A 96 10.93 -1.16 -6.53
CA ILE A 96 10.80 -0.65 -5.16
C ILE A 96 10.57 -1.81 -4.17
N THR A 97 9.67 -2.74 -4.48
CA THR A 97 9.37 -3.87 -3.59
C THR A 97 10.56 -4.81 -3.37
N ASP A 98 11.39 -4.98 -4.38
CA ASP A 98 12.54 -5.88 -4.33
C ASP A 98 13.77 -5.23 -3.68
N HIS A 99 13.90 -3.88 -3.77
CA HIS A 99 15.11 -3.14 -3.37
C HIS A 99 14.85 -2.04 -2.31
N TYR A 100 13.67 -1.99 -1.68
CA TYR A 100 13.32 -0.89 -0.76
C TYR A 100 14.31 -0.67 0.39
N SER A 101 14.99 -1.73 0.84
CA SER A 101 15.98 -1.65 1.93
C SER A 101 17.30 -1.00 1.50
N GLU A 102 17.56 -0.92 0.20
CA GLU A 102 18.77 -0.36 -0.38
C GLU A 102 18.69 1.16 -0.53
N PRO A 103 19.81 1.88 -0.66
CA PRO A 103 19.81 3.28 -1.04
C PRO A 103 19.24 3.44 -2.46
N LEU A 104 18.02 3.94 -2.57
CA LEU A 104 17.38 4.22 -3.85
C LEU A 104 17.27 5.74 -4.07
N SER A 105 17.78 6.21 -5.22
CA SER A 105 17.68 7.59 -5.66
C SER A 105 16.79 7.73 -6.89
N THR A 106 16.31 8.95 -7.14
CA THR A 106 15.58 9.30 -8.38
C THR A 106 16.42 9.05 -9.62
N GLU A 107 17.73 9.31 -9.55
CA GLU A 107 18.68 9.08 -10.64
C GLU A 107 18.79 7.58 -10.98
N GLN A 108 18.93 6.72 -9.97
CA GLN A 108 18.97 5.25 -10.17
C GLN A 108 17.66 4.75 -10.78
N MET A 109 16.53 5.19 -10.29
CA MET A 109 15.22 4.80 -10.81
C MET A 109 14.98 5.29 -12.23
N ALA A 110 15.49 6.48 -12.57
CA ALA A 110 15.44 6.98 -13.93
C ALA A 110 16.22 6.07 -14.89
N LYS A 111 17.42 5.62 -14.49
CA LYS A 111 18.22 4.65 -15.27
C LYS A 111 17.49 3.32 -15.46
N VAL A 112 16.87 2.77 -14.42
CA VAL A 112 16.06 1.54 -14.48
C VAL A 112 14.91 1.68 -15.49
N CYS A 113 14.31 2.88 -15.58
CA CYS A 113 13.20 3.15 -16.50
C CYS A 113 13.64 3.64 -17.88
N GLU A 114 14.95 3.80 -18.13
CA GLU A 114 15.48 4.42 -19.36
C GLU A 114 14.95 5.84 -19.58
N PHE A 115 14.80 6.61 -18.49
CA PHE A 115 14.37 8.00 -18.47
C PHE A 115 15.51 8.93 -18.06
N SER A 116 15.44 10.19 -18.46
CA SER A 116 16.17 11.23 -17.74
C SER A 116 15.58 11.42 -16.34
N GLU A 117 16.37 11.86 -15.37
CA GLU A 117 15.89 12.06 -14.00
C GLU A 117 14.69 13.02 -13.94
N SER A 118 14.76 14.13 -14.67
CA SER A 118 13.66 15.10 -14.76
C SER A 118 12.38 14.50 -15.35
N HIS A 119 12.50 13.60 -16.35
CA HIS A 119 11.37 12.89 -16.93
C HIS A 119 10.79 11.89 -15.92
N PHE A 120 11.65 11.11 -15.24
CA PHE A 120 11.22 10.19 -14.20
C PHE A 120 10.42 10.87 -13.09
N ILE A 121 10.93 11.99 -12.55
CA ILE A 121 10.26 12.76 -11.48
C ILE A 121 8.86 13.21 -11.92
N LYS A 122 8.74 13.77 -13.12
CA LYS A 122 7.46 14.22 -13.68
C LYS A 122 6.51 13.05 -13.92
N PHE A 123 7.01 11.98 -14.58
CA PHE A 123 6.24 10.77 -14.86
C PHE A 123 5.71 10.13 -13.58
N PHE A 124 6.60 9.92 -12.60
CA PHE A 124 6.22 9.27 -11.35
C PHE A 124 5.14 10.07 -10.61
N LYS A 125 5.36 11.39 -10.43
CA LYS A 125 4.40 12.25 -9.73
C LYS A 125 3.06 12.36 -10.46
N SER A 126 3.06 12.43 -11.81
CA SER A 126 1.81 12.47 -12.58
C SER A 126 1.04 11.16 -12.57
N THR A 127 1.74 10.01 -12.44
CA THR A 127 1.13 8.68 -12.49
C THR A 127 0.70 8.19 -11.10
N ILE A 128 1.51 8.42 -10.07
CA ILE A 128 1.29 7.92 -8.70
C ILE A 128 0.66 8.98 -7.79
N GLY A 129 0.73 10.26 -8.16
CA GLY A 129 0.17 11.37 -7.38
C GLY A 129 1.08 11.93 -6.29
N ILE A 130 2.13 11.21 -5.89
CA ILE A 130 3.12 11.60 -4.86
C ILE A 130 4.54 11.50 -5.42
N THR A 131 5.51 12.06 -4.72
CA THR A 131 6.91 11.95 -5.12
C THR A 131 7.45 10.52 -4.90
N PHE A 132 8.50 10.16 -5.63
CA PHE A 132 9.18 8.87 -5.45
C PHE A 132 9.67 8.66 -4.01
N THR A 133 10.27 9.68 -3.41
CA THR A 133 10.76 9.62 -2.02
C THR A 133 9.62 9.39 -1.02
N GLU A 134 8.47 10.04 -1.21
CA GLU A 134 7.28 9.81 -0.38
C GLU A 134 6.76 8.38 -0.53
N CYS A 135 6.68 7.88 -1.76
CA CYS A 135 6.25 6.51 -2.05
C CYS A 135 7.19 5.48 -1.41
N LEU A 136 8.51 5.62 -1.63
CA LEU A 136 9.53 4.74 -1.05
C LEU A 136 9.48 4.75 0.49
N ASN A 137 9.44 5.94 1.10
CA ASN A 137 9.34 6.05 2.56
C ASN A 137 8.04 5.44 3.08
N SER A 138 6.93 5.65 2.37
CA SER A 138 5.65 5.04 2.74
C SER A 138 5.71 3.50 2.72
N TYR A 139 6.35 2.92 1.71
CA TYR A 139 6.55 1.47 1.62
C TYR A 139 7.46 0.96 2.73
N ARG A 140 8.63 1.60 2.95
CA ARG A 140 9.55 1.28 4.05
C ARG A 140 8.87 1.30 5.42
N LEU A 141 8.05 2.31 5.67
CA LEU A 141 7.30 2.44 6.93
C LEU A 141 6.27 1.32 7.09
N SER A 142 5.63 0.88 6.01
CA SER A 142 4.70 -0.25 6.07
C SER A 142 5.42 -1.57 6.40
N GLN A 143 6.62 -1.78 5.86
CA GLN A 143 7.45 -2.95 6.23
C GLN A 143 7.91 -2.85 7.69
N ALA A 144 8.37 -1.68 8.12
CA ALA A 144 8.77 -1.45 9.52
C ALA A 144 7.61 -1.70 10.49
N SER A 145 6.40 -1.22 10.21
CA SER A 145 5.25 -1.45 11.07
C SER A 145 4.90 -2.94 11.19
N ARG A 146 5.00 -3.70 10.10
CA ARG A 146 4.80 -5.16 10.12
C ARG A 146 5.85 -5.87 10.99
N LEU A 147 7.13 -5.48 10.86
CA LEU A 147 8.21 -6.06 11.66
C LEU A 147 8.08 -5.70 13.14
N LEU A 148 7.73 -4.45 13.47
CA LEU A 148 7.47 -4.01 14.85
C LEU A 148 6.37 -4.82 15.53
N LEU A 149 5.35 -5.24 14.78
CA LEU A 149 4.26 -6.07 15.28
C LEU A 149 4.59 -7.57 15.25
N ALA A 150 5.48 -8.03 14.38
CA ALA A 150 5.87 -9.43 14.29
C ALA A 150 6.86 -9.83 15.37
N ASP A 151 7.86 -9.00 15.64
CA ASP A 151 8.92 -9.26 16.61
C ASP A 151 9.04 -8.10 17.61
N VAL A 152 8.65 -8.36 18.85
CA VAL A 152 8.70 -7.38 19.94
C VAL A 152 10.10 -7.23 20.53
N TYR A 153 11.01 -8.17 20.27
CA TYR A 153 12.36 -8.22 20.85
C TYR A 153 13.41 -7.54 19.95
N GLU A 154 13.23 -7.53 18.64
CA GLU A 154 14.18 -6.90 17.71
C GLU A 154 14.27 -5.38 18.02
N PRO A 155 15.46 -4.79 18.20
CA PRO A 155 15.60 -3.36 18.45
C PRO A 155 14.96 -2.51 17.34
N ILE A 156 14.19 -1.48 17.71
CA ILE A 156 13.51 -0.59 16.76
C ILE A 156 14.49 0.01 15.74
N MET A 157 15.70 0.30 16.21
CA MET A 157 16.78 0.84 15.39
C MET A 157 17.20 -0.13 14.28
N ASP A 158 17.25 -1.42 14.57
CA ASP A 158 17.64 -2.46 13.61
C ASP A 158 16.54 -2.70 12.60
N ILE A 159 15.28 -2.72 13.03
CA ILE A 159 14.12 -2.73 12.14
C ILE A 159 14.16 -1.53 11.19
N ALA A 160 14.40 -0.33 11.70
CA ALA A 160 14.47 0.86 10.86
C ALA A 160 15.59 0.75 9.81
N ARG A 161 16.78 0.26 10.20
CA ARG A 161 17.92 0.04 9.29
C ARG A 161 17.59 -1.02 8.23
N ARG A 162 17.02 -2.16 8.63
CA ARG A 162 16.59 -3.22 7.70
C ARG A 162 15.57 -2.71 6.69
N CYS A 163 14.74 -1.73 7.06
CA CYS A 163 13.79 -1.08 6.17
C CYS A 163 14.41 0.05 5.34
N GLY A 164 15.73 0.27 5.38
CA GLY A 164 16.43 1.24 4.55
C GLY A 164 16.46 2.65 5.11
N PHE A 165 16.20 2.85 6.42
CA PHE A 165 16.37 4.14 7.09
C PHE A 165 17.77 4.30 7.67
N ASN A 166 18.56 5.22 7.14
CA ASN A 166 19.91 5.51 7.62
C ASN A 166 19.91 6.48 8.82
N SER A 167 18.78 7.14 9.11
CA SER A 167 18.64 8.11 10.19
C SER A 167 17.42 7.76 11.06
N ILE A 168 17.70 7.42 12.32
CA ILE A 168 16.66 7.08 13.30
C ILE A 168 15.78 8.29 13.64
N PRO A 169 16.31 9.51 13.82
CA PRO A 169 15.46 10.69 13.99
C PRO A 169 14.53 10.92 12.80
N HIS A 170 15.01 10.72 11.57
CA HIS A 170 14.19 10.81 10.38
C HIS A 170 13.09 9.74 10.37
N PHE A 171 13.45 8.47 10.62
CA PHE A 171 12.49 7.37 10.74
C PHE A 171 11.38 7.68 11.74
N ASN A 172 11.73 8.05 12.98
CA ASN A 172 10.75 8.35 14.01
C ASN A 172 9.79 9.48 13.61
N ARG A 173 10.31 10.55 12.99
CA ARG A 173 9.53 11.68 12.51
C ARG A 173 8.54 11.27 11.44
N VAL A 174 8.98 10.56 10.39
CA VAL A 174 8.10 10.16 9.28
C VAL A 174 7.14 9.04 9.69
N PHE A 175 7.53 8.17 10.61
CA PHE A 175 6.68 7.14 11.20
C PHE A 175 5.51 7.79 11.98
N LYS A 176 5.84 8.71 12.90
CA LYS A 176 4.81 9.44 13.67
C LYS A 176 3.91 10.28 12.78
N LYS A 177 4.47 10.89 11.71
CA LYS A 177 3.67 11.64 10.72
C LYS A 177 2.67 10.73 10.01
N LYS A 178 3.06 9.50 9.66
CA LYS A 178 2.21 8.56 8.91
C LYS A 178 1.17 7.87 9.78
N TYR A 179 1.57 7.41 10.98
CA TYR A 179 0.72 6.56 11.83
C TYR A 179 0.13 7.28 13.05
N GLY A 180 0.47 8.54 13.28
CA GLY A 180 0.01 9.31 14.45
C GLY A 180 0.71 8.93 15.76
N ILE A 181 1.36 7.78 15.83
CA ILE A 181 2.03 7.23 17.02
C ILE A 181 3.50 6.92 16.75
N THR A 182 4.28 6.76 17.80
CA THR A 182 5.70 6.39 17.69
C THR A 182 5.86 4.89 17.40
N PRO A 183 7.02 4.45 16.83
CA PRO A 183 7.31 3.02 16.66
C PRO A 183 7.24 2.23 17.95
N SER A 184 7.69 2.79 19.07
CA SER A 184 7.63 2.16 20.39
C SER A 184 6.18 2.03 20.89
N ALA A 185 5.36 3.05 20.69
CA ALA A 185 3.93 2.99 21.05
C ALA A 185 3.20 1.92 20.21
N LEU A 186 3.48 1.81 18.90
CA LEU A 186 2.91 0.75 18.07
C LEU A 186 3.29 -0.64 18.58
N ARG A 187 4.55 -0.85 18.95
CA ARG A 187 5.02 -2.12 19.53
C ARG A 187 4.32 -2.44 20.85
N GLY A 188 4.15 -1.42 21.72
CA GLY A 188 3.49 -1.56 23.01
C GLY A 188 2.03 -2.00 22.92
N THR A 189 1.32 -1.72 21.84
CA THR A 189 -0.05 -2.20 21.65
C THR A 189 -0.17 -3.72 21.60
N LYS A 190 0.91 -4.44 21.33
CA LYS A 190 0.95 -5.90 21.30
C LYS A 190 1.48 -6.51 22.61
N SER A 191 2.14 -5.70 23.45
CA SER A 191 2.76 -6.15 24.72
C SER A 191 1.83 -6.07 25.92
N SER A 192 0.63 -5.51 25.80
CA SER A 192 -0.36 -5.50 26.88
C SER A 192 -1.15 -6.81 26.83
N PRO A 193 -0.91 -7.77 27.73
CA PRO A 193 -1.85 -8.85 27.93
C PRO A 193 -3.14 -8.19 28.46
N GLU A 194 -4.26 -8.57 27.90
CA GLU A 194 -5.59 -8.35 28.40
C GLU A 194 -5.55 -8.64 29.92
N THR A 195 -5.61 -7.60 30.74
CA THR A 195 -5.80 -7.76 32.18
C THR A 195 -7.16 -8.40 32.33
N ALA A 196 -7.16 -9.73 32.48
CA ALA A 196 -8.31 -10.45 32.95
C ALA A 196 -8.78 -9.77 34.22
N ASP A 197 -10.00 -9.27 34.19
CA ASP A 197 -10.73 -8.74 35.33
C ASP A 197 -10.89 -9.86 36.39
N PRO A 198 -10.30 -9.75 37.58
CA PRO A 198 -10.41 -10.79 38.61
C PRO A 198 -11.67 -10.61 39.46
N SER A 199 -12.79 -10.09 38.95
CA SER A 199 -14.03 -9.91 39.68
C SER A 199 -15.16 -10.78 39.15
N LEU A 200 -14.97 -12.12 39.21
CA LEU A 200 -16.07 -13.11 39.24
C LEU A 200 -15.64 -14.27 40.13
N SER A 201 -15.72 -14.05 41.42
CA SER A 201 -15.82 -15.10 42.42
C SER A 201 -17.08 -14.89 43.25
#